data_d135af3226a338fd8d58c8411a30df97
#
_entry.id   d135af3226a338fd8d58c8411a30df97
#
_cell.length_a   1.000
_cell.length_b   1.000
_cell.length_c   1.000
_cell.angle_alpha   90.00
_cell.angle_beta   90.00
_cell.angle_gamma   90.00
#
_symmetry.space_group_name_H-M   'P 1'
#
loop_
_entity.id
_entity.type
_entity.pdbx_description
1 polymer ?
#
loop_
_entity_poly.entity_id
_entity_poly.type
_entity_poly.pdbx_seq_one_letter_code
_entity_poly.pdbx_strand_id
1 'polypeptide(L)'
;MSVLAAVNSHILYRETHQRDQKLRFWSNGSGLFPRKTSGFWVDLRNRDWKKISRRDLKAEAFWPDSSRPTILEMEPINDSDHLDQILAHAREISRPILIDWMAAWCRKCIYLKPKLEKLAAEYDTKIKFYCVDVNKVPQTLVKRGNISKMPTIQIWKDGEMKEEVIGGHKAWLVIDEVREMVKKFV
;
A
#
# COMPACT_ATOMS: atom_id res chain seq x y z
N MET A 1 51.19 39.34 -20.52
CA MET A 1 51.82 38.42 -21.49
C MET A 1 51.37 37.00 -21.13
N SER A 2 50.90 36.35 -22.19
CA SER A 2 50.63 34.92 -22.42
C SER A 2 49.34 34.40 -21.79
N VAL A 3 48.24 34.29 -22.48
CA VAL A 3 47.68 33.56 -23.65
C VAL A 3 48.05 32.09 -23.70
N LEU A 4 47.02 31.28 -23.89
CA LEU A 4 46.92 29.91 -24.38
C LEU A 4 46.25 28.97 -23.36
N ALA A 5 45.35 28.09 -23.73
CA ALA A 5 44.58 27.81 -24.97
C ALA A 5 43.46 26.83 -24.58
N ALA A 6 42.36 26.94 -25.25
CA ALA A 6 41.26 26.03 -25.21
C ALA A 6 41.65 24.65 -25.79
N VAL A 7 41.16 23.58 -25.21
CA VAL A 7 41.05 22.31 -25.93
C VAL A 7 39.62 21.79 -25.79
N ASN A 8 38.91 21.90 -26.86
CA ASN A 8 37.65 21.19 -27.17
C ASN A 8 37.96 19.71 -27.37
N SER A 9 37.24 18.86 -26.73
CA SER A 9 37.10 17.48 -27.17
C SER A 9 35.63 17.12 -27.28
N HIS A 10 35.13 17.27 -28.48
CA HIS A 10 33.92 16.61 -28.96
C HIS A 10 34.11 15.10 -28.88
N ILE A 11 33.37 14.43 -28.06
CA ILE A 11 33.17 12.99 -28.17
C ILE A 11 31.79 12.79 -28.78
N LEU A 12 31.85 12.39 -30.03
CA LEU A 12 30.73 11.91 -30.83
C LEU A 12 30.13 10.67 -30.20
N TYR A 13 28.90 10.77 -29.73
CA TYR A 13 28.10 9.62 -29.38
C TYR A 13 27.45 9.06 -30.64
N ARG A 14 27.91 7.89 -31.03
CA ARG A 14 27.49 7.17 -32.23
C ARG A 14 26.18 6.44 -31.89
N GLU A 15 25.10 6.89 -32.53
CA GLU A 15 23.84 6.14 -32.58
C GLU A 15 24.05 4.82 -33.33
N THR A 16 23.70 3.73 -32.70
CA THR A 16 23.42 2.48 -33.40
C THR A 16 21.95 2.16 -33.30
N HIS A 17 21.24 2.55 -34.33
CA HIS A 17 19.96 1.96 -34.69
C HIS A 17 20.17 0.46 -34.98
N GLN A 18 19.46 -0.38 -34.27
CA GLN A 18 19.16 -1.70 -34.80
C GLN A 18 17.68 -2.01 -34.60
N ARG A 19 17.01 -1.79 -35.69
CA ARG A 19 15.65 -2.18 -36.01
C ARG A 19 15.67 -3.67 -36.32
N ASP A 20 14.92 -4.50 -35.61
CA ASP A 20 14.49 -5.78 -36.16
C ASP A 20 13.03 -6.04 -35.87
N GLN A 21 12.25 -5.70 -36.90
CA GLN A 21 10.92 -6.24 -37.11
C GLN A 21 11.08 -7.69 -37.61
N LYS A 22 10.44 -8.64 -37.01
CA LYS A 22 9.96 -9.85 -37.69
C LYS A 22 8.61 -10.25 -37.15
N LEU A 23 7.59 -9.69 -37.77
CA LEU A 23 6.31 -10.36 -37.95
C LEU A 23 6.53 -11.64 -38.78
N ARG A 24 6.11 -12.75 -38.30
CA ARG A 24 5.73 -13.89 -39.14
C ARG A 24 4.48 -14.54 -38.60
N PHE A 25 3.43 -14.22 -39.30
CA PHE A 25 2.24 -15.04 -39.52
C PHE A 25 2.66 -16.43 -40.04
N TRP A 26 1.84 -17.40 -39.78
CA TRP A 26 1.49 -18.62 -40.53
C TRP A 26 1.17 -19.71 -39.50
N SER A 27 0.00 -20.12 -39.42
CA SER A 27 -0.95 -20.86 -40.29
C SER A 27 -1.03 -22.32 -39.83
N ASN A 28 -2.26 -22.70 -39.60
CA ASN A 28 -2.83 -24.05 -39.63
C ASN A 28 -1.87 -25.22 -39.81
N GLY A 29 -1.86 -26.11 -38.83
CA GLY A 29 -1.31 -27.44 -38.93
C GLY A 29 -2.11 -28.37 -38.03
N SER A 30 -3.14 -28.98 -38.56
CA SER A 30 -3.87 -30.10 -37.99
C SER A 30 -2.91 -31.28 -37.79
N GLY A 31 -2.41 -31.47 -36.59
CA GLY A 31 -1.62 -32.62 -36.15
C GLY A 31 -2.46 -33.56 -35.30
N LEU A 32 -2.98 -34.60 -35.91
CA LEU A 32 -3.61 -35.74 -35.24
C LEU A 32 -2.55 -36.48 -34.41
N PHE A 33 -2.59 -36.35 -33.10
CA PHE A 33 -1.87 -37.25 -32.21
C PHE A 33 -2.81 -38.38 -31.77
N PRO A 34 -2.42 -39.65 -31.92
CA PRO A 34 -3.22 -40.75 -31.45
C PRO A 34 -3.21 -40.80 -29.92
N ARG A 35 -4.35 -40.55 -29.36
CA ARG A 35 -4.61 -40.69 -27.92
C ARG A 35 -4.71 -42.18 -27.62
N LYS A 36 -3.74 -42.74 -26.90
CA LYS A 36 -3.88 -44.04 -26.25
C LYS A 36 -4.94 -43.93 -25.15
N THR A 37 -6.11 -44.39 -25.41
CA THR A 37 -7.17 -44.55 -24.45
C THR A 37 -6.96 -45.86 -23.67
N SER A 38 -6.43 -45.76 -22.45
CA SER A 38 -6.68 -46.79 -21.46
C SER A 38 -8.11 -46.60 -20.97
N GLY A 39 -8.98 -47.51 -21.37
CA GLY A 39 -10.41 -47.47 -21.10
C GLY A 39 -10.71 -47.60 -19.61
N PHE A 40 -11.24 -46.56 -19.03
CA PHE A 40 -12.08 -46.60 -17.85
C PHE A 40 -13.51 -46.20 -18.29
N TRP A 41 -14.28 -47.22 -18.62
CA TRP A 41 -15.70 -47.04 -18.80
C TRP A 41 -16.32 -46.87 -17.41
N VAL A 42 -16.59 -45.64 -17.01
CA VAL A 42 -17.45 -45.34 -15.85
C VAL A 42 -18.89 -45.42 -16.33
N ASP A 43 -19.59 -46.46 -15.90
CA ASP A 43 -21.03 -46.63 -16.17
C ASP A 43 -21.80 -45.55 -15.40
N LEU A 44 -22.31 -44.58 -16.13
CA LEU A 44 -23.04 -43.42 -15.59
C LEU A 44 -24.55 -43.72 -15.35
N ARG A 45 -24.98 -44.98 -15.39
CA ARG A 45 -26.41 -45.32 -15.30
C ARG A 45 -26.95 -45.53 -13.91
N ASN A 46 -26.11 -45.54 -12.88
CA ASN A 46 -26.61 -45.76 -11.51
C ASN A 46 -26.19 -44.60 -10.59
N ARG A 47 -26.71 -43.42 -10.87
CA ARG A 47 -26.72 -42.33 -9.88
C ARG A 47 -28.01 -42.37 -9.12
N ASP A 48 -28.02 -43.12 -8.04
CA ASP A 48 -28.96 -42.88 -6.97
C ASP A 48 -28.79 -41.46 -6.46
N TRP A 49 -29.60 -40.55 -6.98
CA TRP A 49 -29.76 -39.22 -6.44
C TRP A 49 -30.44 -39.34 -5.09
N LYS A 50 -29.70 -39.74 -4.04
CA LYS A 50 -30.19 -39.53 -2.67
C LYS A 50 -30.55 -38.06 -2.58
N LYS A 51 -31.86 -37.80 -2.44
CA LYS A 51 -32.37 -36.46 -2.15
C LYS A 51 -31.67 -35.98 -0.88
N ILE A 52 -30.62 -35.18 -1.03
CA ILE A 52 -30.03 -34.43 0.06
C ILE A 52 -31.13 -33.50 0.51
N SER A 53 -31.64 -33.78 1.69
CA SER A 53 -32.69 -32.99 2.32
C SER A 53 -32.12 -31.56 2.47
N ARG A 54 -32.87 -30.58 1.95
CA ARG A 54 -32.50 -29.14 2.01
C ARG A 54 -32.45 -28.59 3.46
N ARG A 55 -32.61 -29.45 4.46
CA ARG A 55 -32.66 -29.04 5.87
C ARG A 55 -31.31 -29.00 6.56
N ASP A 56 -30.23 -29.58 5.99
CA ASP A 56 -28.95 -29.70 6.64
C ASP A 56 -27.88 -28.78 6.07
N LEU A 57 -28.21 -27.98 5.07
CA LEU A 57 -27.35 -26.89 4.64
C LEU A 57 -27.71 -25.63 5.45
N LYS A 58 -27.39 -25.62 6.71
CA LYS A 58 -27.10 -24.36 7.40
C LYS A 58 -25.82 -23.82 6.76
N ALA A 59 -25.98 -23.24 5.58
CA ALA A 59 -25.02 -22.28 5.08
C ALA A 59 -25.11 -21.10 6.04
N GLU A 60 -24.30 -21.12 7.09
CA GLU A 60 -23.94 -19.88 7.73
C GLU A 60 -23.27 -19.07 6.63
N ALA A 61 -24.07 -18.25 6.00
CA ALA A 61 -23.59 -17.25 5.07
C ALA A 61 -22.67 -16.37 5.90
N PHE A 62 -21.37 -16.65 5.83
CA PHE A 62 -20.33 -15.77 6.29
C PHE A 62 -20.37 -14.56 5.34
N TRP A 63 -21.37 -13.72 5.54
CA TRP A 63 -21.37 -12.39 4.98
C TRP A 63 -20.30 -11.63 5.77
N PRO A 64 -19.18 -11.22 5.14
CA PRO A 64 -18.30 -10.30 5.79
C PRO A 64 -19.15 -9.10 6.22
N ASP A 65 -19.04 -8.71 7.48
CA ASP A 65 -19.79 -7.61 8.04
C ASP A 65 -19.57 -6.36 7.16
N SER A 66 -20.56 -6.10 6.30
CA SER A 66 -20.55 -5.01 5.30
C SER A 66 -20.74 -3.64 5.97
N SER A 67 -20.84 -3.60 7.28
CA SER A 67 -21.03 -2.36 8.05
C SER A 67 -19.74 -1.59 8.31
N ARG A 68 -18.57 -2.22 8.15
CA ARG A 68 -17.28 -1.53 8.31
C ARG A 68 -16.82 -0.96 6.99
N PRO A 69 -16.44 0.32 6.95
CA PRO A 69 -15.86 0.90 5.76
C PRO A 69 -14.54 0.17 5.43
N THR A 70 -14.36 -0.21 4.17
CA THR A 70 -13.13 -0.85 3.68
C THR A 70 -11.96 0.12 3.59
N ILE A 71 -12.23 1.42 3.59
CA ILE A 71 -11.26 2.52 3.53
C ILE A 71 -11.76 3.60 4.47
N LEU A 72 -10.90 4.07 5.35
CA LEU A 72 -11.17 5.20 6.25
C LEU A 72 -10.21 6.33 5.93
N GLU A 73 -10.74 7.48 5.51
CA GLU A 73 -9.93 8.64 5.19
C GLU A 73 -9.24 9.17 6.47
N MET A 74 -7.95 9.50 6.34
CA MET A 74 -7.17 10.07 7.44
C MET A 74 -7.50 11.54 7.63
N GLU A 75 -7.74 11.97 8.88
CA GLU A 75 -8.01 13.36 9.21
C GLU A 75 -6.75 14.23 9.08
N PRO A 76 -6.83 15.40 8.43
CA PRO A 76 -5.68 16.29 8.31
C PRO A 76 -5.41 17.07 9.61
N ILE A 77 -4.14 17.17 9.99
CA ILE A 77 -3.68 18.09 11.04
C ILE A 77 -3.16 19.36 10.37
N ASN A 78 -3.67 20.52 10.77
CA ASN A 78 -3.42 21.80 10.10
C ASN A 78 -2.36 22.67 10.81
N ASP A 79 -2.23 22.54 12.13
CA ASP A 79 -1.30 23.33 12.93
C ASP A 79 -0.89 22.62 14.24
N SER A 80 -0.02 23.28 15.01
CA SER A 80 0.49 22.73 16.27
C SER A 80 -0.57 22.65 17.36
N ASP A 81 -1.49 23.62 17.39
CA ASP A 81 -2.56 23.68 18.41
C ASP A 81 -3.57 22.56 18.16
N HIS A 82 -3.86 22.27 16.89
CA HIS A 82 -4.70 21.14 16.50
C HIS A 82 -4.06 19.81 16.90
N LEU A 83 -2.74 19.66 16.68
CA LEU A 83 -2.02 18.47 17.16
C LEU A 83 -2.10 18.33 18.69
N ASP A 84 -1.94 19.44 19.44
CA ASP A 84 -2.02 19.41 20.91
C ASP A 84 -3.41 18.99 21.41
N GLN A 85 -4.47 19.46 20.75
CA GLN A 85 -5.85 19.04 21.06
C GLN A 85 -6.04 17.54 20.80
N ILE A 86 -5.54 17.04 19.67
CA ILE A 86 -5.61 15.62 19.33
C ILE A 86 -4.84 14.77 20.36
N LEU A 87 -3.63 15.20 20.73
CA LEU A 87 -2.80 14.49 21.71
C LEU A 87 -3.42 14.50 23.12
N ALA A 88 -4.03 15.62 23.52
CA ALA A 88 -4.75 15.72 24.79
C ALA A 88 -5.93 14.73 24.83
N HIS A 89 -6.77 14.75 23.79
CA HIS A 89 -7.90 13.83 23.69
C HIS A 89 -7.44 12.35 23.63
N ALA A 90 -6.42 12.05 22.83
CA ALA A 90 -5.87 10.71 22.72
C ALA A 90 -5.34 10.18 24.08
N ARG A 91 -4.76 11.08 24.91
CA ARG A 91 -4.31 10.76 26.26
C ARG A 91 -5.46 10.46 27.20
N GLU A 92 -6.54 11.25 27.16
CA GLU A 92 -7.75 11.03 27.98
C GLU A 92 -8.36 9.65 27.76
N ILE A 93 -8.43 9.21 26.50
CA ILE A 93 -8.97 7.90 26.12
C ILE A 93 -7.91 6.78 26.08
N SER A 94 -6.65 7.09 26.47
CA SER A 94 -5.51 6.18 26.42
C SER A 94 -5.31 5.50 25.06
N ARG A 95 -5.63 6.20 23.99
CA ARG A 95 -5.60 5.68 22.61
C ARG A 95 -4.38 6.23 21.87
N PRO A 96 -3.54 5.37 21.24
CA PRO A 96 -2.46 5.84 20.41
C PRO A 96 -3.00 6.46 19.12
N ILE A 97 -2.22 7.35 18.52
CA ILE A 97 -2.50 7.93 17.20
C ILE A 97 -1.34 7.62 16.24
N LEU A 98 -1.66 7.51 14.97
CA LEU A 98 -0.68 7.39 13.90
C LEU A 98 -0.74 8.64 13.03
N ILE A 99 0.41 9.22 12.71
CA ILE A 99 0.53 10.42 11.89
C ILE A 99 1.37 10.08 10.66
N ASP A 100 0.78 10.26 9.47
CA ASP A 100 1.46 10.18 8.17
C ASP A 100 1.93 11.57 7.74
N TRP A 101 3.23 11.79 7.75
CA TRP A 101 3.87 13.01 7.27
C TRP A 101 4.14 12.88 5.78
N MET A 102 3.41 13.64 4.99
CA MET A 102 3.41 13.57 3.54
C MET A 102 3.61 14.94 2.87
N ALA A 103 3.79 14.91 1.55
CA ALA A 103 3.70 16.09 0.71
C ALA A 103 2.92 15.77 -0.57
N ALA A 104 2.13 16.72 -1.05
CA ALA A 104 1.27 16.54 -2.24
C ALA A 104 2.06 16.19 -3.52
N TRP A 105 3.32 16.62 -3.64
CA TRP A 105 4.21 16.30 -4.76
C TRP A 105 4.98 14.98 -4.60
N CYS A 106 4.95 14.37 -3.42
CA CYS A 106 5.68 13.15 -3.12
C CYS A 106 4.96 11.92 -3.69
N ARG A 107 5.44 11.37 -4.80
CA ARG A 107 4.83 10.18 -5.44
C ARG A 107 4.71 8.97 -4.51
N LYS A 108 5.71 8.74 -3.66
CA LYS A 108 5.69 7.63 -2.69
C LYS A 108 4.58 7.83 -1.66
N CYS A 109 4.38 9.06 -1.18
CA CYS A 109 3.33 9.41 -0.23
C CYS A 109 1.94 9.19 -0.85
N ILE A 110 1.71 9.69 -2.08
CA ILE A 110 0.44 9.51 -2.81
C ILE A 110 0.12 8.02 -2.99
N TYR A 111 1.12 7.20 -3.33
CA TYR A 111 0.93 5.76 -3.50
C TYR A 111 0.70 5.02 -2.18
N LEU A 112 1.28 5.51 -1.08
CA LEU A 112 1.16 4.90 0.25
C LEU A 112 -0.18 5.24 0.92
N LYS A 113 -0.69 6.46 0.73
CA LYS A 113 -1.90 6.97 1.37
C LYS A 113 -3.09 5.99 1.32
N PRO A 114 -3.55 5.48 0.18
CA PRO A 114 -4.70 4.57 0.13
C PRO A 114 -4.47 3.24 0.87
N LYS A 115 -3.21 2.84 1.05
CA LYS A 115 -2.85 1.64 1.80
C LYS A 115 -2.91 1.89 3.30
N LEU A 116 -2.50 3.09 3.76
CA LEU A 116 -2.65 3.54 5.14
C LEU A 116 -4.12 3.72 5.50
N GLU A 117 -4.95 4.26 4.62
CA GLU A 117 -6.40 4.40 4.81
C GLU A 117 -7.11 3.04 4.94
N LYS A 118 -6.63 2.03 4.20
CA LYS A 118 -7.06 0.65 4.41
C LYS A 118 -6.68 0.13 5.79
N LEU A 119 -5.44 0.36 6.20
CA LEU A 119 -4.95 -0.02 7.52
C LEU A 119 -5.71 0.74 8.62
N ALA A 120 -6.05 2.00 8.39
CA ALA A 120 -6.88 2.80 9.31
C ALA A 120 -8.25 2.16 9.53
N ALA A 121 -8.89 1.66 8.47
CA ALA A 121 -10.17 0.94 8.60
C ALA A 121 -10.04 -0.39 9.35
N GLU A 122 -8.91 -1.10 9.21
CA GLU A 122 -8.66 -2.33 9.95
C GLU A 122 -8.52 -2.10 11.47
N TYR A 123 -7.95 -0.97 11.87
CA TYR A 123 -7.62 -0.64 13.27
C TYR A 123 -8.42 0.52 13.85
N ASP A 124 -9.50 0.95 13.21
CA ASP A 124 -10.28 2.16 13.56
C ASP A 124 -10.68 2.24 15.04
N THR A 125 -11.02 1.11 15.67
CA THR A 125 -11.41 1.08 17.10
C THR A 125 -10.23 1.21 18.06
N LYS A 126 -9.00 0.96 17.61
CA LYS A 126 -7.81 0.82 18.47
C LYS A 126 -6.82 1.97 18.32
N ILE A 127 -6.63 2.49 17.14
CA ILE A 127 -5.72 3.59 16.84
C ILE A 127 -6.36 4.52 15.81
N LYS A 128 -6.18 5.82 15.94
CA LYS A 128 -6.68 6.78 14.97
C LYS A 128 -5.56 7.28 14.07
N PHE A 129 -5.87 7.41 12.78
CA PHE A 129 -4.91 7.80 11.75
C PHE A 129 -5.13 9.24 11.32
N TYR A 130 -4.05 9.99 11.24
CA TYR A 130 -4.00 11.38 10.81
C TYR A 130 -2.99 11.56 9.69
N CYS A 131 -3.14 12.63 8.90
CA CYS A 131 -2.16 13.01 7.89
C CYS A 131 -1.73 14.48 8.05
N VAL A 132 -0.47 14.76 7.73
CA VAL A 132 0.10 16.12 7.73
C VAL A 132 0.73 16.38 6.37
N ASP A 133 0.23 17.35 5.62
CA ASP A 133 0.91 17.86 4.43
C ASP A 133 1.93 18.93 4.85
N VAL A 134 3.21 18.57 4.84
CA VAL A 134 4.30 19.43 5.30
C VAL A 134 4.42 20.76 4.57
N ASN A 135 3.78 20.91 3.39
CA ASN A 135 3.74 22.16 2.64
C ASN A 135 2.59 23.07 3.05
N LYS A 136 1.57 22.53 3.72
CA LYS A 136 0.37 23.29 4.11
C LYS A 136 0.38 23.72 5.57
N VAL A 137 1.28 23.14 6.36
CA VAL A 137 1.36 23.40 7.80
C VAL A 137 2.53 24.32 8.15
N PRO A 138 2.48 25.01 9.31
CA PRO A 138 3.60 25.79 9.81
C PRO A 138 4.88 24.95 10.01
N GLN A 139 6.03 25.52 9.68
CA GLN A 139 7.33 24.86 9.84
C GLN A 139 7.63 24.41 11.28
N THR A 140 7.03 25.07 12.26
CA THR A 140 7.13 24.70 13.68
C THR A 140 6.59 23.30 13.93
N LEU A 141 5.46 22.95 13.30
CA LEU A 141 4.86 21.61 13.41
C LEU A 141 5.77 20.55 12.77
N VAL A 142 6.32 20.83 11.60
CA VAL A 142 7.27 19.92 10.91
C VAL A 142 8.52 19.68 11.76
N LYS A 143 9.05 20.73 12.38
CA LYS A 143 10.19 20.62 13.31
C LYS A 143 9.85 19.81 14.55
N ARG A 144 8.65 19.96 15.10
CA ARG A 144 8.17 19.17 16.25
C ARG A 144 8.12 17.68 15.93
N GLY A 145 7.71 17.31 14.73
CA GLY A 145 7.76 15.92 14.24
C GLY A 145 9.16 15.43 13.91
N ASN A 146 10.17 16.31 13.89
CA ASN A 146 11.54 16.03 13.45
C ASN A 146 11.61 15.41 12.04
N ILE A 147 10.80 15.92 11.12
CA ILE A 147 10.63 15.33 9.79
C ILE A 147 11.76 15.78 8.87
N SER A 148 12.60 14.82 8.44
CA SER A 148 13.68 15.05 7.49
C SER A 148 13.48 14.38 6.13
N LYS A 149 12.61 13.37 6.06
CA LYS A 149 12.32 12.58 4.87
C LYS A 149 10.81 12.31 4.75
N MET A 150 10.35 12.00 3.56
CA MET A 150 8.94 11.67 3.29
C MET A 150 8.81 10.45 2.40
N PRO A 151 7.77 9.61 2.64
CA PRO A 151 6.85 9.64 3.77
C PRO A 151 7.54 9.22 5.08
N THR A 152 7.13 9.81 6.20
CA THR A 152 7.47 9.35 7.55
C THR A 152 6.17 9.08 8.29
N ILE A 153 6.06 7.91 8.87
CA ILE A 153 4.88 7.47 9.63
C ILE A 153 5.28 7.33 11.08
N GLN A 154 4.60 8.03 11.98
CA GLN A 154 4.91 8.05 13.41
C GLN A 154 3.73 7.58 14.25
N ILE A 155 4.01 6.81 15.31
CA ILE A 155 3.04 6.53 16.37
C ILE A 155 3.34 7.42 17.57
N TRP A 156 2.28 8.08 18.04
CA TRP A 156 2.31 8.91 19.24
C TRP A 156 1.38 8.30 20.30
N LYS A 157 1.87 8.20 21.51
CA LYS A 157 1.12 7.71 22.66
C LYS A 157 1.52 8.51 23.90
N ASP A 158 0.53 8.86 24.72
CA ASP A 158 0.72 9.65 25.93
C ASP A 158 1.36 11.05 25.69
N GLY A 159 1.15 11.59 24.49
CA GLY A 159 1.68 12.89 24.09
C GLY A 159 3.12 12.87 23.54
N GLU A 160 3.72 11.69 23.42
CA GLU A 160 5.09 11.52 22.93
C GLU A 160 5.16 10.65 21.67
N MET A 161 6.11 10.94 20.80
CA MET A 161 6.45 10.08 19.68
C MET A 161 7.17 8.82 20.21
N LYS A 162 6.65 7.66 19.92
CA LYS A 162 7.17 6.37 20.41
C LYS A 162 7.99 5.62 19.37
N GLU A 163 7.54 5.59 18.13
CA GLU A 163 8.20 4.85 17.05
C GLU A 163 7.91 5.51 15.71
N GLU A 164 8.85 5.39 14.76
CA GLU A 164 8.67 5.90 13.41
C GLU A 164 9.14 4.92 12.34
N VAL A 165 8.49 4.97 11.17
CA VAL A 165 8.87 4.27 9.96
C VAL A 165 9.08 5.27 8.83
N ILE A 166 10.25 5.24 8.19
CA ILE A 166 10.58 6.11 7.06
C ILE A 166 10.39 5.33 5.75
N GLY A 167 9.45 5.77 4.92
CA GLY A 167 9.07 5.10 3.68
C GLY A 167 10.06 5.28 2.52
N GLY A 168 11.30 4.88 2.71
CA GLY A 168 12.35 4.97 1.68
C GLY A 168 12.31 3.89 0.59
N HIS A 169 11.67 2.77 0.82
CA HIS A 169 11.67 1.55 0.01
C HIS A 169 10.30 1.21 -0.59
N LYS A 170 10.07 -0.07 -0.93
CA LYS A 170 8.82 -0.50 -1.58
C LYS A 170 7.62 -0.34 -0.65
N ALA A 171 6.53 0.23 -1.14
CA ALA A 171 5.37 0.59 -0.32
C ALA A 171 4.74 -0.59 0.44
N TRP A 172 4.78 -1.80 -0.07
CA TRP A 172 4.26 -2.97 0.63
C TRP A 172 5.10 -3.32 1.87
N LEU A 173 6.45 -3.17 1.79
CA LEU A 173 7.34 -3.33 2.95
C LEU A 173 7.05 -2.27 4.01
N VAL A 174 6.87 -1.01 3.59
CA VAL A 174 6.51 0.08 4.51
C VAL A 174 5.21 -0.22 5.25
N ILE A 175 4.19 -0.74 4.55
CA ILE A 175 2.91 -1.12 5.17
C ILE A 175 3.08 -2.27 6.16
N ASP A 176 3.92 -3.25 5.84
CA ASP A 176 4.20 -4.37 6.75
C ASP A 176 4.91 -3.87 8.02
N GLU A 177 5.91 -2.97 7.87
CA GLU A 177 6.60 -2.33 9.00
C GLU A 177 5.63 -1.49 9.85
N VAL A 178 4.77 -0.69 9.22
CA VAL A 178 3.74 0.09 9.92
C VAL A 178 2.77 -0.84 10.64
N ARG A 179 2.37 -1.95 10.04
CA ARG A 179 1.48 -2.93 10.66
C ARG A 179 2.13 -3.56 11.91
N GLU A 180 3.40 -3.92 11.84
CA GLU A 180 4.14 -4.44 13.00
C GLU A 180 4.29 -3.37 14.09
N MET A 181 4.58 -2.12 13.70
CA MET A 181 4.64 -0.99 14.61
C MET A 181 3.28 -0.78 15.33
N VAL A 182 2.16 -0.78 14.58
CA VAL A 182 0.81 -0.65 15.15
C VAL A 182 0.52 -1.77 16.13
N LYS A 183 0.85 -3.02 15.85
CA LYS A 183 0.60 -4.17 16.74
C LYS A 183 1.27 -4.05 18.11
N LYS A 184 2.36 -3.29 18.25
CA LYS A 184 3.05 -3.09 19.54
C LYS A 184 2.29 -2.17 20.50
N PHE A 185 1.41 -1.32 19.96
CA PHE A 185 0.76 -0.26 20.74
C PHE A 185 -0.76 -0.45 20.89
N VAL A 186 -1.32 -1.51 20.28
CA VAL A 186 -2.78 -1.73 20.16
C VAL A 186 -3.29 -2.92 20.99
#